data_c888be0ea4bcf371880e972e5fe711a2
#
_entry.id   c888be0ea4bcf371880e972e5fe711a2
#
_cell.length_a   1.000
_cell.length_b   1.000
_cell.length_c   1.000
_cell.angle_alpha   90.00
_cell.angle_beta   90.00
_cell.angle_gamma   90.00
#
_symmetry.space_group_name_H-M   'P 1'
#
loop_
_entity.id
_entity.type
_entity.pdbx_description
1 polymer ?
#
loop_
_entity_poly.entity_id
_entity_poly.type
_entity_poly.pdbx_seq_one_letter_code
_entity_poly.pdbx_strand_id
1 'polypeptide(L)'
;MQTKLHGPLFLAILSALMAFTSLSTDIYLPAMPLMARELQGDVELTITGFLMGFALAQLVWGPVSDAIGRRKPLFIGMVLFIIGSAGCALSTEIHQMVFWRVFQAFGACTGPMLARAMIRDLFVRTRAAQMLSTLTIIMAIAPIIGPLAGGQIIKFTTWHAAFWILVVIGGLMFISLFALPETLPAEKRIHASLAGVFRNYFTLLRNRAFMRYTLCVTFFYVSAYAFVTGSPFVYIGYYDVAPQHFGWLFALNIVGLMGMSAVNRRLVQRHPLDKLLKIAVTLAALAGIVLALLVKLQLGGLVAVLITVFVFFSMNGIIAAASTAAALDTVPAFAGSASALIGSLQYGSGIISSLLLAAFRDGTPWTMAWIMALFAVASAAMAWRIGSQQ
;
A
#
# COMPACT_ATOMS: atom_id res chain seq x y z
N MET A 1 28.52 18.95 14.10
CA MET A 1 27.77 18.57 12.87
C MET A 1 26.88 17.33 13.09
N GLN A 2 27.17 16.44 14.03
CA GLN A 2 26.37 15.22 14.34
C GLN A 2 25.03 15.48 15.01
N THR A 3 24.79 16.59 15.68
CA THR A 3 23.52 16.91 16.37
C THR A 3 22.37 17.27 15.45
N LYS A 4 22.61 17.66 14.20
CA LYS A 4 21.56 17.96 13.20
C LYS A 4 20.98 16.69 12.53
N LEU A 5 21.70 15.56 12.58
CA LEU A 5 21.32 14.29 11.96
C LEU A 5 20.22 13.53 12.73
N HIS A 6 19.92 13.94 13.98
CA HIS A 6 19.02 13.21 14.88
C HIS A 6 17.89 14.09 15.44
N GLY A 7 17.71 15.28 14.87
CA GLY A 7 16.73 16.26 15.36
C GLY A 7 15.27 15.90 15.02
N PRO A 8 14.31 16.52 15.69
CA PRO A 8 12.88 16.32 15.44
C PRO A 8 12.47 16.64 13.98
N LEU A 9 13.16 17.58 13.33
CA LEU A 9 12.94 17.93 11.92
C LEU A 9 13.27 16.76 10.98
N PHE A 10 14.37 16.05 11.20
CA PHE A 10 14.74 14.87 10.41
C PHE A 10 13.65 13.80 10.50
N LEU A 11 13.20 13.50 11.73
CA LEU A 11 12.14 12.52 11.94
C LEU A 11 10.81 12.97 11.32
N ALA A 12 10.47 14.25 11.43
CA ALA A 12 9.25 14.81 10.85
C ALA A 12 9.23 14.68 9.31
N ILE A 13 10.35 14.98 8.65
CA ILE A 13 10.48 14.84 7.19
C ILE A 13 10.34 13.37 6.78
N LEU A 14 11.03 12.44 7.46
CA LEU A 14 10.91 11.02 7.15
C LEU A 14 9.48 10.50 7.39
N SER A 15 8.82 10.98 8.43
CA SER A 15 7.42 10.65 8.73
C SER A 15 6.47 11.11 7.63
N ALA A 16 6.64 12.33 7.16
CA ALA A 16 5.87 12.87 6.06
C ALA A 16 6.12 12.07 4.76
N LEU A 17 7.36 11.69 4.47
CA LEU A 17 7.70 10.81 3.33
C LEU A 17 7.00 9.45 3.41
N MET A 18 6.86 8.87 4.61
CA MET A 18 6.14 7.60 4.79
C MET A 18 4.64 7.70 4.48
N ALA A 19 4.03 8.87 4.68
CA ALA A 19 2.61 9.08 4.45
C ALA A 19 2.25 9.26 2.96
N PHE A 20 3.21 9.56 2.09
CA PHE A 20 2.98 9.95 0.69
C PHE A 20 2.19 8.93 -0.11
N THR A 21 2.52 7.66 0.02
CA THR A 21 1.87 6.59 -0.76
C THR A 21 0.37 6.53 -0.46
N SER A 22 0.03 6.40 0.84
CA SER A 22 -1.37 6.30 1.26
C SER A 22 -2.14 7.59 0.95
N LEU A 23 -1.53 8.76 1.19
CA LEU A 23 -2.18 10.02 0.87
C LEU A 23 -2.47 10.12 -0.63
N SER A 24 -1.54 9.71 -1.49
CA SER A 24 -1.70 9.75 -2.95
C SER A 24 -2.75 8.79 -3.49
N THR A 25 -2.93 7.63 -2.82
CA THR A 25 -3.94 6.64 -3.22
C THR A 25 -5.31 6.94 -2.64
N ASP A 26 -5.37 7.51 -1.44
CA ASP A 26 -6.60 7.48 -0.65
C ASP A 26 -7.36 8.81 -0.67
N ILE A 27 -6.67 9.94 -0.96
CA ILE A 27 -7.28 11.27 -0.93
C ILE A 27 -8.40 11.46 -1.96
N TYR A 28 -8.31 10.83 -3.12
CA TYR A 28 -9.30 10.99 -4.19
C TYR A 28 -10.35 9.87 -4.23
N LEU A 29 -10.24 8.84 -3.37
CA LEU A 29 -11.20 7.74 -3.33
C LEU A 29 -12.66 8.21 -3.23
N PRO A 30 -13.02 9.18 -2.37
CA PRO A 30 -14.39 9.68 -2.30
C PRO A 30 -14.87 10.35 -3.60
N ALA A 31 -13.95 10.78 -4.46
CA ALA A 31 -14.23 11.43 -5.72
C ALA A 31 -14.43 10.45 -6.89
N MET A 32 -14.04 9.19 -6.74
CA MET A 32 -14.04 8.22 -7.86
C MET A 32 -15.38 8.09 -8.58
N PRO A 33 -16.54 8.02 -7.91
CA PRO A 33 -17.82 7.97 -8.60
C PRO A 33 -18.11 9.22 -9.45
N LEU A 34 -17.68 10.41 -9.00
CA LEU A 34 -17.80 11.66 -9.76
C LEU A 34 -16.85 11.65 -10.96
N MET A 35 -15.60 11.26 -10.74
CA MET A 35 -14.59 11.15 -11.81
C MET A 35 -15.00 10.17 -12.90
N ALA A 36 -15.65 9.06 -12.55
CA ALA A 36 -16.16 8.09 -13.52
C ALA A 36 -17.19 8.71 -14.47
N ARG A 37 -18.02 9.61 -13.98
CA ARG A 37 -19.02 10.36 -14.78
C ARG A 37 -18.37 11.41 -15.67
N GLU A 38 -17.41 12.17 -15.14
CA GLU A 38 -16.75 13.28 -15.85
C GLU A 38 -15.74 12.80 -16.88
N LEU A 39 -14.92 11.77 -16.56
CA LEU A 39 -13.89 11.22 -17.44
C LEU A 39 -14.42 10.14 -18.39
N GLN A 40 -15.70 9.75 -18.25
CA GLN A 40 -16.40 8.79 -19.09
C GLN A 40 -15.63 7.48 -19.31
N GLY A 41 -15.14 6.87 -18.24
CA GLY A 41 -14.33 5.65 -18.33
C GLY A 41 -14.23 4.90 -17.00
N ASP A 42 -13.47 3.81 -17.05
CA ASP A 42 -13.22 2.94 -15.90
C ASP A 42 -12.19 3.58 -14.96
N VAL A 43 -12.68 4.41 -14.05
CA VAL A 43 -11.82 5.18 -13.12
C VAL A 43 -10.99 4.27 -12.21
N GLU A 44 -11.37 3.02 -12.01
CA GLU A 44 -10.58 1.99 -11.32
C GLU A 44 -9.20 1.80 -11.95
N LEU A 45 -9.07 2.05 -13.27
CA LEU A 45 -7.79 2.00 -13.97
C LEU A 45 -6.80 3.06 -13.48
N THR A 46 -7.27 4.13 -12.84
CA THR A 46 -6.38 5.13 -12.22
C THR A 46 -5.60 4.54 -11.05
N ILE A 47 -6.21 3.63 -10.28
CA ILE A 47 -5.53 2.86 -9.24
C ILE A 47 -4.59 1.84 -9.90
N THR A 48 -5.01 1.17 -10.97
CA THR A 48 -4.14 0.27 -11.75
C THR A 48 -2.86 0.96 -12.18
N GLY A 49 -2.96 2.15 -12.77
CA GLY A 49 -1.80 2.93 -13.21
C GLY A 49 -0.85 3.27 -12.05
N PHE A 50 -1.40 3.72 -10.93
CA PHE A 50 -0.61 4.02 -9.74
C PHE A 50 0.11 2.77 -9.20
N LEU A 51 -0.61 1.67 -9.01
CA LEU A 51 -0.05 0.44 -8.46
C LEU A 51 1.00 -0.20 -9.38
N MET A 52 0.82 -0.11 -10.70
CA MET A 52 1.81 -0.55 -11.68
C MET A 52 3.09 0.28 -11.58
N GLY A 53 2.97 1.60 -11.57
CA GLY A 53 4.12 2.50 -11.42
C GLY A 53 4.84 2.26 -10.09
N PHE A 54 4.10 2.06 -9.00
CA PHE A 54 4.64 1.80 -7.67
C PHE A 54 5.37 0.45 -7.59
N ALA A 55 4.78 -0.62 -8.13
CA ALA A 55 5.37 -1.95 -8.15
C ALA A 55 6.69 -1.98 -8.94
N LEU A 56 6.74 -1.32 -10.10
CA LEU A 56 7.96 -1.19 -10.88
C LEU A 56 9.01 -0.33 -10.15
N ALA A 57 8.60 0.77 -9.56
CA ALA A 57 9.48 1.67 -8.81
C ALA A 57 10.14 0.97 -7.61
N GLN A 58 9.42 0.10 -6.93
CA GLN A 58 9.95 -0.72 -5.83
C GLN A 58 11.17 -1.55 -6.24
N LEU A 59 11.14 -2.12 -7.44
CA LEU A 59 12.23 -2.96 -7.96
C LEU A 59 13.44 -2.13 -8.42
N VAL A 60 13.21 -0.89 -8.84
CA VAL A 60 14.23 -0.03 -9.46
C VAL A 60 14.93 0.87 -8.43
N TRP A 61 14.17 1.56 -7.57
CA TRP A 61 14.73 2.57 -6.68
C TRP A 61 15.67 2.02 -5.59
N GLY A 62 15.49 0.76 -5.16
CA GLY A 62 16.40 0.11 -4.22
C GLY A 62 17.84 0.13 -4.72
N PRO A 63 18.14 -0.63 -5.81
CA PRO A 63 19.47 -0.67 -6.39
C PRO A 63 20.03 0.70 -6.82
N VAL A 64 19.17 1.55 -7.38
CA VAL A 64 19.57 2.90 -7.79
C VAL A 64 20.04 3.70 -6.57
N SER A 65 19.31 3.67 -5.46
CA SER A 65 19.68 4.41 -4.26
C SER A 65 20.92 3.86 -3.56
N ASP A 66 21.19 2.56 -3.68
CA ASP A 66 22.41 1.94 -3.17
C ASP A 66 23.64 2.36 -3.99
N ALA A 67 23.47 2.68 -5.28
CA ALA A 67 24.54 3.10 -6.17
C ALA A 67 24.84 4.60 -6.11
N ILE A 68 23.81 5.46 -6.08
CA ILE A 68 23.99 6.93 -6.20
C ILE A 68 23.77 7.70 -4.89
N GLY A 69 23.40 7.03 -3.81
CA GLY A 69 23.05 7.61 -2.51
C GLY A 69 21.55 7.81 -2.34
N ARG A 70 21.12 8.22 -1.13
CA ARG A 70 19.69 8.30 -0.77
C ARG A 70 19.02 9.59 -1.22
N ARG A 71 19.74 10.70 -1.15
CA ARG A 71 19.17 12.03 -1.45
C ARG A 71 18.77 12.23 -2.91
N LYS A 72 19.64 11.85 -3.87
CA LYS A 72 19.37 12.05 -5.29
C LYS A 72 18.07 11.39 -5.76
N PRO A 73 17.81 10.10 -5.47
CA PRO A 73 16.53 9.48 -5.80
C PRO A 73 15.32 10.14 -5.14
N LEU A 74 15.45 10.67 -3.91
CA LEU A 74 14.36 11.42 -3.26
C LEU A 74 14.01 12.69 -4.05
N PHE A 75 14.99 13.48 -4.47
CA PHE A 75 14.74 14.67 -5.29
C PHE A 75 14.11 14.33 -6.63
N ILE A 76 14.63 13.33 -7.34
CA ILE A 76 14.07 12.87 -8.61
C ILE A 76 12.63 12.38 -8.39
N GLY A 77 12.41 11.58 -7.34
CA GLY A 77 11.08 11.06 -7.00
C GLY A 77 10.07 12.18 -6.71
N MET A 78 10.47 13.21 -5.94
CA MET A 78 9.59 14.35 -5.67
C MET A 78 9.23 15.13 -6.92
N VAL A 79 10.18 15.36 -7.84
CA VAL A 79 9.88 15.98 -9.13
C VAL A 79 8.88 15.16 -9.93
N LEU A 80 9.10 13.84 -10.04
CA LEU A 80 8.17 12.94 -10.73
C LEU A 80 6.78 12.95 -10.08
N PHE A 81 6.73 12.99 -8.75
CA PHE A 81 5.47 13.06 -7.99
C PHE A 81 4.72 14.36 -8.28
N ILE A 82 5.41 15.50 -8.25
CA ILE A 82 4.81 16.83 -8.51
C ILE A 82 4.26 16.89 -9.94
N ILE A 83 5.07 16.49 -10.93
CA ILE A 83 4.68 16.49 -12.34
C ILE A 83 3.52 15.52 -12.57
N GLY A 84 3.59 14.30 -12.02
CA GLY A 84 2.51 13.33 -12.11
C GLY A 84 1.22 13.82 -11.48
N SER A 85 1.29 14.45 -10.30
CA SER A 85 0.12 15.02 -9.61
C SER A 85 -0.51 16.17 -10.40
N ALA A 86 0.31 17.08 -10.96
CA ALA A 86 -0.16 18.15 -11.83
C ALA A 86 -0.79 17.61 -13.12
N GLY A 87 -0.18 16.59 -13.72
CA GLY A 87 -0.74 15.90 -14.88
C GLY A 87 -2.09 15.25 -14.58
N CYS A 88 -2.24 14.61 -13.41
CA CYS A 88 -3.52 14.11 -12.95
C CYS A 88 -4.57 15.21 -12.79
N ALA A 89 -4.19 16.34 -12.17
CA ALA A 89 -5.09 17.48 -11.98
C ALA A 89 -5.57 18.11 -13.30
N LEU A 90 -4.78 18.02 -14.36
CA LEU A 90 -5.08 18.58 -15.68
C LEU A 90 -5.70 17.57 -16.66
N SER A 91 -5.85 16.31 -16.25
CA SER A 91 -6.38 15.26 -17.11
C SER A 91 -7.86 15.47 -17.41
N THR A 92 -8.23 15.30 -18.68
CA THR A 92 -9.61 15.39 -19.21
C THR A 92 -10.15 14.03 -19.64
N GLU A 93 -9.29 13.02 -19.74
CA GLU A 93 -9.62 11.67 -20.16
C GLU A 93 -8.97 10.64 -19.24
N ILE A 94 -9.60 9.46 -19.16
CA ILE A 94 -9.14 8.38 -18.27
C ILE A 94 -7.71 7.90 -18.59
N HIS A 95 -7.36 7.79 -19.88
CA HIS A 95 -6.03 7.33 -20.30
C HIS A 95 -4.92 8.31 -19.94
N GLN A 96 -5.18 9.61 -20.04
CA GLN A 96 -4.25 10.66 -19.57
C GLN A 96 -4.05 10.52 -18.05
N MET A 97 -5.13 10.35 -17.32
CA MET A 97 -5.10 10.17 -15.86
C MET A 97 -4.26 8.95 -15.49
N VAL A 98 -4.50 7.80 -16.12
CA VAL A 98 -3.73 6.56 -15.88
C VAL A 98 -2.24 6.76 -16.15
N PHE A 99 -1.90 7.43 -17.25
CA PHE A 99 -0.52 7.73 -17.62
C PHE A 99 0.18 8.56 -16.52
N TRP A 100 -0.43 9.66 -16.09
CA TRP A 100 0.15 10.51 -15.06
C TRP A 100 0.21 9.85 -13.69
N ARG A 101 -0.73 8.94 -13.40
CA ARG A 101 -0.71 8.13 -12.18
C ARG A 101 0.51 7.22 -12.10
N VAL A 102 1.01 6.69 -13.22
CA VAL A 102 2.26 5.91 -13.25
C VAL A 102 3.44 6.77 -12.80
N PHE A 103 3.59 7.98 -13.34
CA PHE A 103 4.66 8.91 -12.96
C PHE A 103 4.55 9.34 -11.49
N GLN A 104 3.35 9.68 -11.05
CA GLN A 104 3.09 10.04 -9.67
C GLN A 104 3.51 8.91 -8.71
N ALA A 105 3.17 7.68 -9.04
CA ALA A 105 3.50 6.51 -8.23
C ALA A 105 5.01 6.22 -8.21
N PHE A 106 5.67 6.38 -9.34
CA PHE A 106 7.12 6.22 -9.44
C PHE A 106 7.86 7.18 -8.51
N GLY A 107 7.34 8.40 -8.38
CA GLY A 107 7.80 9.38 -7.42
C GLY A 107 7.43 9.05 -5.99
N ALA A 108 6.16 8.74 -5.72
CA ALA A 108 5.64 8.45 -4.39
C ALA A 108 6.36 7.28 -3.70
N CYS A 109 6.80 6.29 -4.46
CA CYS A 109 7.50 5.11 -3.96
C CYS A 109 8.83 5.45 -3.27
N THR A 110 9.54 6.49 -3.73
CA THR A 110 10.83 6.88 -3.15
C THR A 110 10.72 7.27 -1.70
N GLY A 111 9.63 7.93 -1.28
CA GLY A 111 9.42 8.41 0.07
C GLY A 111 9.53 7.32 1.13
N PRO A 112 8.57 6.39 1.22
CA PRO A 112 8.55 5.37 2.27
C PRO A 112 9.71 4.38 2.16
N MET A 113 10.20 4.13 0.95
CA MET A 113 11.30 3.20 0.75
C MET A 113 12.62 3.78 1.27
N LEU A 114 12.93 5.00 0.88
CA LEU A 114 14.19 5.64 1.26
C LEU A 114 14.18 6.15 2.69
N ALA A 115 13.03 6.57 3.24
CA ALA A 115 12.92 6.90 4.66
C ALA A 115 13.33 5.71 5.55
N ARG A 116 12.88 4.51 5.23
CA ARG A 116 13.28 3.27 5.92
C ARG A 116 14.78 2.96 5.72
N ALA A 117 15.30 3.16 4.52
CA ALA A 117 16.72 2.96 4.24
C ALA A 117 17.60 3.92 5.01
N MET A 118 17.27 5.22 5.04
CA MET A 118 18.01 6.25 5.77
C MET A 118 18.08 5.98 7.28
N ILE A 119 16.99 5.46 7.87
CA ILE A 119 17.03 5.06 9.29
C ILE A 119 18.00 3.90 9.51
N ARG A 120 17.99 2.89 8.63
CA ARG A 120 18.90 1.76 8.74
C ARG A 120 20.36 2.15 8.52
N ASP A 121 20.61 3.15 7.68
CA ASP A 121 21.98 3.65 7.43
C ASP A 121 22.57 4.39 8.65
N LEU A 122 21.73 5.06 9.45
CA LEU A 122 22.17 5.96 10.53
C LEU A 122 22.11 5.35 11.92
N PHE A 123 21.19 4.42 12.17
CA PHE A 123 20.92 3.93 13.53
C PHE A 123 21.27 2.46 13.69
N VAL A 124 21.82 2.10 14.85
CA VAL A 124 22.03 0.72 15.26
C VAL A 124 20.71 0.03 15.61
N ARG A 125 20.72 -1.32 15.54
CA ARG A 125 19.54 -2.22 15.60
C ARG A 125 18.38 -1.75 16.49
N THR A 126 18.63 -1.49 17.77
CA THR A 126 17.56 -1.15 18.73
C THR A 126 16.94 0.21 18.44
N ARG A 127 17.75 1.23 18.15
CA ARG A 127 17.28 2.58 17.86
C ARG A 127 16.63 2.68 16.48
N ALA A 128 17.16 1.96 15.50
CA ALA A 128 16.52 1.82 14.19
C ALA A 128 15.12 1.20 14.30
N ALA A 129 14.96 0.14 15.10
CA ALA A 129 13.66 -0.48 15.33
C ALA A 129 12.64 0.47 15.99
N GLN A 130 13.08 1.27 16.98
CA GLN A 130 12.23 2.29 17.61
C GLN A 130 11.78 3.36 16.63
N MET A 131 12.70 3.89 15.81
CA MET A 131 12.40 4.90 14.79
C MET A 131 11.48 4.36 13.71
N LEU A 132 11.74 3.16 13.19
CA LEU A 132 10.88 2.51 12.22
C LEU A 132 9.47 2.24 12.77
N SER A 133 9.37 1.88 14.05
CA SER A 133 8.06 1.71 14.73
C SER A 133 7.28 3.02 14.75
N THR A 134 7.94 4.13 15.06
CA THR A 134 7.31 5.46 15.05
C THR A 134 6.83 5.84 13.64
N LEU A 135 7.66 5.62 12.62
CA LEU A 135 7.26 5.87 11.23
C LEU A 135 6.08 4.98 10.78
N THR A 136 6.03 3.74 11.24
CA THR A 136 4.93 2.82 10.93
C THR A 136 3.61 3.29 11.53
N ILE A 137 3.61 3.86 12.73
CA ILE A 137 2.41 4.46 13.33
C ILE A 137 1.91 5.62 12.48
N ILE A 138 2.79 6.49 12.03
CA ILE A 138 2.42 7.65 11.19
C ILE A 138 1.89 7.17 9.83
N MET A 139 2.54 6.16 9.24
CA MET A 139 2.06 5.54 8.00
C MET A 139 0.66 4.93 8.16
N ALA A 140 0.32 4.39 9.33
CA ALA A 140 -1.00 3.83 9.60
C ALA A 140 -2.10 4.90 9.75
N ILE A 141 -1.74 6.14 10.10
CA ILE A 141 -2.68 7.26 10.20
C ILE A 141 -3.02 7.85 8.82
N ALA A 142 -2.10 7.81 7.87
CA ALA A 142 -2.27 8.40 6.55
C ALA A 142 -3.52 7.89 5.79
N PRO A 143 -3.85 6.58 5.79
CA PRO A 143 -5.08 6.07 5.15
C PRO A 143 -6.37 6.53 5.83
N ILE A 144 -6.30 7.06 7.06
CA ILE A 144 -7.44 7.69 7.73
C ILE A 144 -7.60 9.13 7.25
N ILE A 145 -6.50 9.88 7.23
CA ILE A 145 -6.50 11.30 6.86
C ILE A 145 -6.85 11.50 5.38
N GLY A 146 -6.31 10.64 4.49
CA GLY A 146 -6.51 10.74 3.05
C GLY A 146 -8.00 10.81 2.65
N PRO A 147 -8.80 9.77 2.91
CA PRO A 147 -10.21 9.77 2.54
C PRO A 147 -11.06 10.81 3.29
N LEU A 148 -10.71 11.12 4.56
CA LEU A 148 -11.41 12.16 5.32
C LEU A 148 -11.18 13.54 4.69
N ALA A 149 -9.94 13.90 4.39
CA ALA A 149 -9.60 15.14 3.70
C ALA A 149 -10.22 15.17 2.29
N GLY A 150 -10.12 14.08 1.55
CA GLY A 150 -10.71 13.95 0.23
C GLY A 150 -12.21 14.18 0.21
N GLY A 151 -12.95 13.59 1.15
CA GLY A 151 -14.39 13.80 1.30
C GLY A 151 -14.77 15.25 1.57
N GLN A 152 -13.98 15.97 2.38
CA GLN A 152 -14.20 17.40 2.62
C GLN A 152 -13.84 18.25 1.38
N ILE A 153 -12.77 17.90 0.68
CA ILE A 153 -12.38 18.59 -0.57
C ILE A 153 -13.52 18.51 -1.58
N ILE A 154 -14.08 17.33 -1.81
CA ILE A 154 -15.17 17.12 -2.77
C ILE A 154 -16.46 17.85 -2.37
N LYS A 155 -16.71 18.02 -1.08
CA LYS A 155 -17.86 18.78 -0.59
C LYS A 155 -17.83 20.26 -1.00
N PHE A 156 -16.63 20.87 -1.04
CA PHE A 156 -16.49 22.31 -1.26
C PHE A 156 -15.90 22.66 -2.64
N THR A 157 -15.29 21.69 -3.35
CA THR A 157 -14.57 21.92 -4.60
C THR A 157 -14.78 20.76 -5.57
N THR A 158 -13.84 20.59 -6.51
CA THR A 158 -13.83 19.51 -7.48
C THR A 158 -12.73 18.48 -7.16
N TRP A 159 -12.77 17.31 -7.77
CA TRP A 159 -11.75 16.27 -7.60
C TRP A 159 -10.35 16.74 -8.05
N HIS A 160 -10.24 17.67 -8.98
CA HIS A 160 -8.97 18.28 -9.42
C HIS A 160 -8.21 18.90 -8.24
N ALA A 161 -8.93 19.48 -7.30
CA ALA A 161 -8.33 20.11 -6.10
C ALA A 161 -7.55 19.11 -5.25
N ALA A 162 -7.98 17.85 -5.16
CA ALA A 162 -7.26 16.83 -4.44
C ALA A 162 -5.84 16.62 -5.02
N PHE A 163 -5.71 16.61 -6.35
CA PHE A 163 -4.40 16.47 -7.01
C PHE A 163 -3.56 17.76 -6.93
N TRP A 164 -4.19 18.95 -7.00
CA TRP A 164 -3.46 20.19 -6.76
C TRP A 164 -2.93 20.32 -5.33
N ILE A 165 -3.66 19.82 -4.34
CA ILE A 165 -3.16 19.72 -2.96
C ILE A 165 -1.94 18.80 -2.90
N LEU A 166 -1.94 17.68 -3.61
CA LEU A 166 -0.77 16.79 -3.71
C LEU A 166 0.43 17.49 -4.37
N VAL A 167 0.21 18.35 -5.37
CA VAL A 167 1.27 19.19 -5.97
C VAL A 167 1.89 20.11 -4.91
N VAL A 168 1.06 20.79 -4.13
CA VAL A 168 1.54 21.71 -3.07
C VAL A 168 2.30 20.92 -1.99
N ILE A 169 1.77 19.80 -1.52
CA ILE A 169 2.43 18.95 -0.54
C ILE A 169 3.76 18.43 -1.09
N GLY A 170 3.79 17.97 -2.34
CA GLY A 170 5.00 17.53 -3.02
C GLY A 170 6.06 18.63 -3.12
N GLY A 171 5.64 19.87 -3.43
CA GLY A 171 6.51 21.04 -3.45
C GLY A 171 7.12 21.38 -2.10
N LEU A 172 6.30 21.36 -1.04
CA LEU A 172 6.76 21.56 0.34
C LEU A 172 7.74 20.47 0.76
N MET A 173 7.45 19.22 0.40
CA MET A 173 8.37 18.11 0.66
C MET A 173 9.67 18.25 -0.14
N PHE A 174 9.61 18.62 -1.41
CA PHE A 174 10.81 18.88 -2.21
C PHE A 174 11.73 19.91 -1.54
N ILE A 175 11.15 21.01 -1.03
CA ILE A 175 11.90 22.02 -0.27
C ILE A 175 12.47 21.43 1.02
N SER A 176 11.71 20.62 1.75
CA SER A 176 12.17 20.00 3.00
C SER A 176 13.35 19.03 2.80
N LEU A 177 13.48 18.41 1.62
CA LEU A 177 14.60 17.51 1.31
C LEU A 177 15.97 18.21 1.36
N PHE A 178 16.04 19.53 1.20
CA PHE A 178 17.30 20.27 1.36
C PHE A 178 17.84 20.21 2.80
N ALA A 179 16.95 20.01 3.79
CA ALA A 179 17.34 19.83 5.18
C ALA A 179 17.82 18.40 5.51
N LEU A 180 17.55 17.41 4.63
CA LEU A 180 18.01 16.04 4.83
C LEU A 180 19.48 15.88 4.46
N PRO A 181 20.29 15.20 5.30
CA PRO A 181 21.66 14.82 4.95
C PRO A 181 21.69 13.62 4.00
N GLU A 182 22.82 13.42 3.29
CA GLU A 182 23.10 12.14 2.66
C GLU A 182 23.50 11.14 3.74
N THR A 183 22.80 9.99 3.81
CA THR A 183 23.00 8.98 4.84
C THR A 183 23.88 7.82 4.38
N LEU A 184 24.06 7.67 3.05
CA LEU A 184 24.91 6.64 2.47
C LEU A 184 26.21 7.25 1.93
N PRO A 185 27.34 7.18 2.69
CA PRO A 185 28.64 7.68 2.25
C PRO A 185 29.09 7.00 0.96
N ALA A 186 29.88 7.72 0.15
CA ALA A 186 30.34 7.25 -1.14
C ALA A 186 31.08 5.89 -1.07
N GLU A 187 31.83 5.68 0.01
CA GLU A 187 32.61 4.46 0.25
C GLU A 187 31.77 3.22 0.52
N LYS A 188 30.51 3.43 0.97
CA LYS A 188 29.56 2.34 1.26
C LYS A 188 28.58 2.06 0.12
N ARG A 189 28.68 2.80 -0.98
CA ARG A 189 27.80 2.60 -2.14
C ARG A 189 28.14 1.32 -2.87
N ILE A 190 27.11 0.56 -3.20
CA ILE A 190 27.25 -0.72 -3.87
C ILE A 190 26.90 -0.52 -5.35
N HIS A 191 27.89 -0.62 -6.23
CA HIS A 191 27.69 -0.63 -7.67
C HIS A 191 27.31 -2.04 -8.14
N ALA A 192 26.15 -2.56 -7.65
CA ALA A 192 25.62 -3.80 -8.18
C ALA A 192 25.15 -3.58 -9.63
N SER A 193 25.53 -4.48 -10.54
CA SER A 193 24.98 -4.45 -11.89
C SER A 193 23.47 -4.68 -11.83
N LEU A 194 22.69 -3.91 -12.58
CA LEU A 194 21.24 -4.13 -12.67
C LEU A 194 20.92 -5.58 -13.05
N ALA A 195 21.71 -6.19 -13.94
CA ALA A 195 21.58 -7.59 -14.30
C ALA A 195 21.73 -8.54 -13.10
N GLY A 196 22.66 -8.25 -12.16
CA GLY A 196 22.83 -9.00 -10.92
C GLY A 196 21.60 -8.92 -10.02
N VAL A 197 21.00 -7.74 -9.89
CA VAL A 197 19.78 -7.52 -9.10
C VAL A 197 18.60 -8.29 -9.69
N PHE A 198 18.38 -8.19 -11.00
CA PHE A 198 17.32 -8.95 -11.67
C PHE A 198 17.53 -10.47 -11.58
N ARG A 199 18.77 -10.94 -11.61
CA ARG A 199 19.09 -12.36 -11.37
C ARG A 199 18.69 -12.79 -9.95
N ASN A 200 18.88 -11.92 -8.95
CA ASN A 200 18.44 -12.21 -7.58
C ASN A 200 16.91 -12.33 -7.50
N TYR A 201 16.16 -11.44 -8.16
CA TYR A 201 14.69 -11.54 -8.23
C TYR A 201 14.25 -12.86 -8.88
N PHE A 202 14.91 -13.27 -9.98
CA PHE A 202 14.60 -14.53 -10.64
C PHE A 202 14.90 -15.75 -9.75
N THR A 203 15.99 -15.71 -8.99
CA THR A 203 16.32 -16.74 -8.01
C THR A 203 15.27 -16.83 -6.91
N LEU A 204 14.80 -15.69 -6.40
CA LEU A 204 13.75 -15.61 -5.39
C LEU A 204 12.41 -16.16 -5.91
N LEU A 205 12.02 -15.83 -7.13
CA LEU A 205 10.79 -16.34 -7.77
C LEU A 205 10.81 -17.87 -7.93
N ARG A 206 11.98 -18.50 -8.01
CA ARG A 206 12.14 -19.95 -8.06
C ARG A 206 12.19 -20.61 -6.69
N ASN A 207 12.41 -19.87 -5.63
CA ASN A 207 12.43 -20.39 -4.27
C ASN A 207 11.02 -20.69 -3.77
N ARG A 208 10.68 -21.99 -3.70
CA ARG A 208 9.32 -22.43 -3.32
C ARG A 208 8.91 -22.01 -1.90
N ALA A 209 9.82 -22.05 -0.94
CA ALA A 209 9.53 -21.68 0.44
C ALA A 209 9.22 -20.18 0.53
N PHE A 210 10.08 -19.33 -0.04
CA PHE A 210 9.87 -17.91 -0.13
C PHE A 210 8.56 -17.53 -0.84
N MET A 211 8.29 -18.16 -2.01
CA MET A 211 7.11 -17.83 -2.81
C MET A 211 5.79 -18.26 -2.15
N ARG A 212 5.77 -19.30 -1.33
CA ARG A 212 4.55 -19.69 -0.60
C ARG A 212 4.08 -18.59 0.35
N TYR A 213 4.98 -18.05 1.17
CA TYR A 213 4.67 -16.92 2.07
C TYR A 213 4.36 -15.64 1.29
N THR A 214 5.14 -15.37 0.26
CA THR A 214 4.95 -14.19 -0.59
C THR A 214 3.62 -14.23 -1.33
N LEU A 215 3.22 -15.36 -1.92
CA LEU A 215 1.93 -15.51 -2.59
C LEU A 215 0.76 -15.48 -1.61
N CYS A 216 0.94 -16.00 -0.39
CA CYS A 216 -0.08 -15.88 0.64
C CYS A 216 -0.45 -14.41 0.90
N VAL A 217 0.54 -13.57 1.18
CA VAL A 217 0.30 -12.13 1.40
C VAL A 217 -0.14 -11.42 0.12
N THR A 218 0.39 -11.79 -1.03
CA THR A 218 0.01 -11.20 -2.33
C THR A 218 -1.48 -11.43 -2.62
N PHE A 219 -2.00 -12.65 -2.48
CA PHE A 219 -3.42 -12.93 -2.69
C PHE A 219 -4.31 -12.24 -1.67
N PHE A 220 -3.87 -12.13 -0.41
CA PHE A 220 -4.59 -11.31 0.56
C PHE A 220 -4.70 -9.85 0.10
N TYR A 221 -3.62 -9.28 -0.46
CA TYR A 221 -3.63 -7.90 -0.95
C TYR A 221 -4.46 -7.72 -2.23
N VAL A 222 -4.62 -8.75 -3.09
CA VAL A 222 -5.63 -8.69 -4.17
C VAL A 222 -7.02 -8.44 -3.58
N SER A 223 -7.40 -9.18 -2.51
CA SER A 223 -8.67 -8.97 -1.81
C SER A 223 -8.76 -7.59 -1.17
N ALA A 224 -7.70 -7.14 -0.51
CA ALA A 224 -7.66 -5.82 0.14
C ALA A 224 -7.82 -4.68 -0.87
N TYR A 225 -7.12 -4.75 -2.02
CA TYR A 225 -7.26 -3.75 -3.07
C TYR A 225 -8.59 -3.82 -3.81
N ALA A 226 -9.25 -4.98 -3.88
CA ALA A 226 -10.62 -5.06 -4.37
C ALA A 226 -11.56 -4.19 -3.53
N PHE A 227 -11.40 -4.20 -2.20
CA PHE A 227 -12.11 -3.29 -1.33
C PHE A 227 -11.69 -1.83 -1.52
N VAL A 228 -10.39 -1.52 -1.50
CA VAL A 228 -9.91 -0.13 -1.65
C VAL A 228 -10.45 0.50 -2.93
N THR A 229 -10.37 -0.23 -4.05
CA THR A 229 -10.84 0.26 -5.36
C THR A 229 -12.36 0.25 -5.49
N GLY A 230 -13.04 -0.76 -4.93
CA GLY A 230 -14.48 -0.96 -5.07
C GLY A 230 -15.32 -0.18 -4.06
N SER A 231 -14.77 0.11 -2.86
CA SER A 231 -15.54 0.73 -1.78
C SER A 231 -16.17 2.09 -2.10
N PRO A 232 -15.57 3.00 -2.89
CA PRO A 232 -16.23 4.24 -3.27
C PRO A 232 -17.53 3.99 -4.05
N PHE A 233 -17.53 3.03 -4.96
CA PHE A 233 -18.71 2.66 -5.75
C PHE A 233 -19.76 1.95 -4.90
N VAL A 234 -19.33 1.10 -3.96
CA VAL A 234 -20.22 0.39 -3.04
C VAL A 234 -20.84 1.35 -2.04
N TYR A 235 -20.02 2.16 -1.34
CA TYR A 235 -20.52 3.01 -0.27
C TYR A 235 -21.24 4.26 -0.81
N ILE A 236 -20.62 4.98 -1.74
CA ILE A 236 -21.19 6.22 -2.27
C ILE A 236 -22.19 5.91 -3.40
N GLY A 237 -21.83 5.04 -4.35
CA GLY A 237 -22.63 4.79 -5.54
C GLY A 237 -23.84 3.90 -5.29
N TYR A 238 -23.73 2.85 -4.46
CA TYR A 238 -24.80 1.88 -4.24
C TYR A 238 -25.59 2.12 -2.95
N TYR A 239 -24.91 2.45 -1.83
CA TYR A 239 -25.56 2.69 -0.54
C TYR A 239 -25.82 4.18 -0.26
N ASP A 240 -25.60 5.08 -1.21
CA ASP A 240 -25.86 6.52 -1.13
C ASP A 240 -25.20 7.21 0.10
N VAL A 241 -24.04 6.69 0.53
CA VAL A 241 -23.25 7.35 1.57
C VAL A 241 -22.69 8.66 1.02
N ALA A 242 -22.90 9.76 1.73
CA ALA A 242 -22.33 11.03 1.30
C ALA A 242 -20.80 10.98 1.24
N PRO A 243 -20.15 11.51 0.18
CA PRO A 243 -18.69 11.44 -0.01
C PRO A 243 -17.88 11.92 1.20
N GLN A 244 -18.37 12.94 1.93
CA GLN A 244 -17.72 13.45 3.15
C GLN A 244 -17.75 12.46 4.33
N HIS A 245 -18.62 11.46 4.32
CA HIS A 245 -18.71 10.41 5.35
C HIS A 245 -17.93 9.16 4.99
N PHE A 246 -17.56 8.98 3.71
CA PHE A 246 -16.80 7.82 3.24
C PHE A 246 -15.54 7.57 4.07
N GLY A 247 -14.80 8.64 4.37
CA GLY A 247 -13.54 8.54 5.12
C GLY A 247 -13.70 7.92 6.51
N TRP A 248 -14.83 8.16 7.20
CA TRP A 248 -15.10 7.56 8.53
C TRP A 248 -15.32 6.05 8.44
N LEU A 249 -16.05 5.59 7.41
CA LEU A 249 -16.28 4.16 7.17
C LEU A 249 -14.98 3.45 6.77
N PHE A 250 -14.15 4.13 5.98
CA PHE A 250 -12.83 3.61 5.62
C PHE A 250 -11.89 3.54 6.83
N ALA A 251 -11.87 4.58 7.67
CA ALA A 251 -11.07 4.66 8.89
C ALA A 251 -11.38 3.53 9.88
N LEU A 252 -12.62 3.08 9.96
CA LEU A 252 -13.02 1.95 10.81
C LEU A 252 -12.16 0.72 10.56
N ASN A 253 -11.88 0.40 9.29
CA ASN A 253 -11.05 -0.75 8.92
C ASN A 253 -9.59 -0.59 9.36
N ILE A 254 -9.08 0.64 9.32
CA ILE A 254 -7.71 0.96 9.78
C ILE A 254 -7.60 0.80 11.30
N VAL A 255 -8.64 1.20 12.05
CA VAL A 255 -8.70 0.97 13.50
C VAL A 255 -8.65 -0.53 13.82
N GLY A 256 -9.40 -1.36 13.09
CA GLY A 256 -9.35 -2.81 13.23
C GLY A 256 -7.96 -3.39 12.97
N LEU A 257 -7.32 -2.95 11.88
CA LEU A 257 -5.95 -3.32 11.52
C LEU A 257 -4.95 -2.94 12.63
N MET A 258 -5.01 -1.71 13.14
CA MET A 258 -4.13 -1.23 14.21
C MET A 258 -4.35 -2.01 15.51
N GLY A 259 -5.60 -2.26 15.87
CA GLY A 259 -5.97 -3.06 17.06
C GLY A 259 -5.41 -4.47 16.98
N MET A 260 -5.60 -5.14 15.84
CA MET A 260 -5.09 -6.50 15.66
C MET A 260 -3.55 -6.54 15.54
N SER A 261 -2.92 -5.52 14.99
CA SER A 261 -1.44 -5.38 15.00
C SER A 261 -0.91 -5.25 16.43
N ALA A 262 -1.60 -4.54 17.32
CA ALA A 262 -1.24 -4.45 18.73
C ALA A 262 -1.41 -5.79 19.46
N VAL A 263 -2.48 -6.52 19.16
CA VAL A 263 -2.71 -7.89 19.68
C VAL A 263 -1.62 -8.85 19.18
N ASN A 264 -1.27 -8.76 17.91
CA ASN A 264 -0.24 -9.59 17.28
C ASN A 264 1.11 -9.51 18.00
N ARG A 265 1.51 -8.31 18.50
CA ARG A 265 2.76 -8.16 19.28
C ARG A 265 2.82 -9.07 20.50
N ARG A 266 1.67 -9.39 21.13
CA ARG A 266 1.58 -10.32 22.26
C ARG A 266 1.50 -11.76 21.79
N LEU A 267 0.78 -12.02 20.69
CA LEU A 267 0.57 -13.37 20.17
C LEU A 267 1.86 -14.00 19.63
N VAL A 268 2.72 -13.24 18.94
CA VAL A 268 3.99 -13.75 18.39
C VAL A 268 4.99 -14.17 19.47
N GLN A 269 4.82 -13.70 20.70
CA GLN A 269 5.65 -14.13 21.84
C GLN A 269 5.24 -15.50 22.38
N ARG A 270 4.03 -15.98 22.07
CA ARG A 270 3.45 -17.19 22.63
C ARG A 270 3.15 -18.27 21.60
N HIS A 271 3.07 -17.91 20.34
CA HIS A 271 2.66 -18.83 19.27
C HIS A 271 3.58 -18.72 18.04
N PRO A 272 3.86 -19.83 17.33
CA PRO A 272 4.60 -19.82 16.09
C PRO A 272 3.93 -18.95 15.01
N LEU A 273 4.73 -18.27 14.21
CA LEU A 273 4.24 -17.40 13.12
C LEU A 273 3.31 -18.12 12.15
N ASP A 274 3.64 -19.37 11.78
CA ASP A 274 2.84 -20.17 10.84
C ASP A 274 1.44 -20.47 11.38
N LYS A 275 1.32 -20.75 12.69
CA LYS A 275 0.02 -20.96 13.33
C LYS A 275 -0.83 -19.70 13.30
N LEU A 276 -0.23 -18.57 13.66
CA LEU A 276 -0.91 -17.26 13.64
C LEU A 276 -1.35 -16.89 12.23
N LEU A 277 -0.47 -17.10 11.24
CA LEU A 277 -0.76 -16.84 9.83
C LEU A 277 -1.94 -17.69 9.36
N LYS A 278 -1.93 -19.02 9.60
CA LYS A 278 -3.02 -19.93 9.20
C LYS A 278 -4.36 -19.52 9.79
N ILE A 279 -4.40 -19.15 11.07
CA ILE A 279 -5.63 -18.70 11.74
C ILE A 279 -6.11 -17.38 11.09
N ALA A 280 -5.23 -16.40 10.93
CA ALA A 280 -5.59 -15.10 10.40
C ALA A 280 -6.12 -15.16 8.97
N VAL A 281 -5.45 -15.91 8.07
CA VAL A 281 -5.94 -16.05 6.69
C VAL A 281 -7.25 -16.85 6.60
N THR A 282 -7.45 -17.81 7.48
CA THR A 282 -8.72 -18.57 7.56
C THR A 282 -9.87 -17.66 8.00
N LEU A 283 -9.65 -16.83 9.02
CA LEU A 283 -10.65 -15.84 9.45
C LEU A 283 -10.93 -14.80 8.38
N ALA A 284 -9.89 -14.32 7.67
CA ALA A 284 -10.07 -13.41 6.54
C ALA A 284 -10.86 -14.06 5.39
N ALA A 285 -10.57 -15.33 5.07
CA ALA A 285 -11.32 -16.08 4.05
C ALA A 285 -12.79 -16.29 4.44
N LEU A 286 -13.05 -16.64 5.69
CA LEU A 286 -14.41 -16.76 6.21
C LEU A 286 -15.16 -15.44 6.14
N ALA A 287 -14.53 -14.33 6.55
CA ALA A 287 -15.12 -13.00 6.44
C ALA A 287 -15.45 -12.64 4.98
N GLY A 288 -14.56 -12.94 4.03
CA GLY A 288 -14.80 -12.74 2.59
C GLY A 288 -15.95 -13.59 2.05
N ILE A 289 -16.02 -14.87 2.44
CA ILE A 289 -17.12 -15.76 2.04
C ILE A 289 -18.45 -15.26 2.63
N VAL A 290 -18.48 -14.90 3.90
CA VAL A 290 -19.68 -14.36 4.56
C VAL A 290 -20.10 -13.06 3.87
N LEU A 291 -19.17 -12.16 3.54
CA LEU A 291 -19.46 -10.95 2.77
C LEU A 291 -20.13 -11.29 1.43
N ALA A 292 -19.56 -12.21 0.66
CA ALA A 292 -20.11 -12.60 -0.64
C ALA A 292 -21.52 -13.21 -0.51
N LEU A 293 -21.75 -14.04 0.50
CA LEU A 293 -23.07 -14.64 0.76
C LEU A 293 -24.09 -13.57 1.16
N LEU A 294 -23.77 -12.67 2.09
CA LEU A 294 -24.67 -11.62 2.55
C LEU A 294 -25.05 -10.66 1.42
N VAL A 295 -24.07 -10.27 0.60
CA VAL A 295 -24.29 -9.41 -0.58
C VAL A 295 -25.16 -10.13 -1.61
N LYS A 296 -24.89 -11.42 -1.91
CA LYS A 296 -25.67 -12.21 -2.87
C LYS A 296 -27.11 -12.40 -2.44
N LEU A 297 -27.33 -12.62 -1.15
CA LEU A 297 -28.66 -12.80 -0.56
C LEU A 297 -29.33 -11.47 -0.20
N GLN A 298 -28.68 -10.34 -0.42
CA GLN A 298 -29.13 -8.98 -0.08
C GLN A 298 -29.51 -8.82 1.40
N LEU A 299 -28.76 -9.47 2.29
CA LEU A 299 -28.99 -9.45 3.73
C LEU A 299 -28.10 -8.45 4.44
N GLY A 300 -28.69 -7.68 5.36
CA GLY A 300 -27.98 -6.79 6.28
C GLY A 300 -27.44 -5.49 5.68
N GLY A 301 -27.56 -5.27 4.38
CA GLY A 301 -27.22 -4.02 3.70
C GLY A 301 -25.81 -3.51 4.00
N LEU A 302 -25.65 -2.20 4.15
CA LEU A 302 -24.36 -1.56 4.43
C LEU A 302 -23.70 -2.09 5.73
N VAL A 303 -24.51 -2.34 6.76
CA VAL A 303 -23.97 -2.79 8.07
C VAL A 303 -23.28 -4.15 7.94
N ALA A 304 -23.85 -5.06 7.18
CA ALA A 304 -23.24 -6.37 6.91
C ALA A 304 -21.90 -6.24 6.19
N VAL A 305 -21.82 -5.35 5.20
CA VAL A 305 -20.57 -5.04 4.49
C VAL A 305 -19.54 -4.47 5.45
N LEU A 306 -19.91 -3.49 6.28
CA LEU A 306 -18.99 -2.86 7.23
C LEU A 306 -18.41 -3.86 8.24
N ILE A 307 -19.23 -4.73 8.82
CA ILE A 307 -18.78 -5.71 9.82
C ILE A 307 -17.83 -6.74 9.18
N THR A 308 -18.20 -7.31 8.04
CA THR A 308 -17.40 -8.35 7.38
C THR A 308 -16.08 -7.81 6.87
N VAL A 309 -16.07 -6.60 6.29
CA VAL A 309 -14.85 -5.93 5.82
C VAL A 309 -13.98 -5.52 7.01
N PHE A 310 -14.54 -5.05 8.12
CA PHE A 310 -13.81 -4.74 9.35
C PHE A 310 -13.06 -5.99 9.88
N VAL A 311 -13.74 -7.14 9.96
CA VAL A 311 -13.09 -8.40 10.38
C VAL A 311 -11.97 -8.78 9.39
N PHE A 312 -12.23 -8.70 8.09
CA PHE A 312 -11.25 -9.01 7.05
C PHE A 312 -9.98 -8.13 7.20
N PHE A 313 -10.14 -6.80 7.28
CA PHE A 313 -9.00 -5.87 7.38
C PHE A 313 -8.27 -5.97 8.72
N SER A 314 -8.97 -6.32 9.80
CA SER A 314 -8.33 -6.56 11.10
C SER A 314 -7.27 -7.67 10.99
N MET A 315 -7.52 -8.71 10.21
CA MET A 315 -6.57 -9.81 10.02
C MET A 315 -5.28 -9.39 9.29
N ASN A 316 -5.32 -8.29 8.54
CA ASN A 316 -4.12 -7.75 7.89
C ASN A 316 -2.99 -7.44 8.88
N GLY A 317 -3.33 -7.03 10.10
CA GLY A 317 -2.35 -6.76 11.17
C GLY A 317 -1.49 -7.98 11.55
N ILE A 318 -1.98 -9.19 11.29
CA ILE A 318 -1.23 -10.44 11.48
C ILE A 318 -0.64 -10.91 10.15
N ILE A 319 -1.45 -10.97 9.10
CA ILE A 319 -1.09 -11.59 7.81
C ILE A 319 0.13 -10.91 7.19
N ALA A 320 0.12 -9.59 7.08
CA ALA A 320 1.23 -8.85 6.47
C ALA A 320 2.54 -9.03 7.23
N ALA A 321 2.50 -8.93 8.58
CA ALA A 321 3.67 -9.05 9.41
C ALA A 321 4.23 -10.48 9.42
N ALA A 322 3.38 -11.48 9.65
CA ALA A 322 3.78 -12.87 9.76
C ALA A 322 4.29 -13.43 8.42
N SER A 323 3.58 -13.18 7.31
CA SER A 323 4.01 -13.63 5.98
C SER A 323 5.33 -13.01 5.55
N THR A 324 5.50 -11.69 5.77
CA THR A 324 6.72 -10.99 5.37
C THR A 324 7.92 -11.45 6.19
N ALA A 325 7.77 -11.56 7.52
CA ALA A 325 8.83 -12.05 8.39
C ALA A 325 9.24 -13.47 8.01
N ALA A 326 8.27 -14.38 7.90
CA ALA A 326 8.55 -15.76 7.53
C ALA A 326 9.15 -15.91 6.13
N ALA A 327 8.71 -15.12 5.14
CA ALA A 327 9.31 -15.11 3.81
C ALA A 327 10.79 -14.69 3.85
N LEU A 328 11.12 -13.62 4.57
CA LEU A 328 12.49 -13.11 4.69
C LEU A 328 13.41 -14.10 5.43
N ASP A 329 12.90 -14.82 6.43
CA ASP A 329 13.66 -15.84 7.16
C ASP A 329 14.10 -17.01 6.26
N THR A 330 13.37 -17.29 5.16
CA THR A 330 13.76 -18.34 4.21
C THR A 330 14.93 -17.97 3.31
N VAL A 331 15.23 -16.67 3.17
CA VAL A 331 16.23 -16.13 2.23
C VAL A 331 17.08 -15.00 2.83
N PRO A 332 17.75 -15.22 3.98
CA PRO A 332 18.46 -14.15 4.70
C PRO A 332 19.57 -13.48 3.86
N ALA A 333 20.22 -14.24 2.95
CA ALA A 333 21.26 -13.71 2.07
C ALA A 333 20.74 -12.69 1.04
N PHE A 334 19.43 -12.70 0.74
CA PHE A 334 18.77 -11.84 -0.25
C PHE A 334 17.74 -10.88 0.36
N ALA A 335 17.83 -10.60 1.66
CA ALA A 335 16.78 -9.86 2.41
C ALA A 335 16.35 -8.54 1.75
N GLY A 336 17.28 -7.78 1.17
CA GLY A 336 16.98 -6.52 0.46
C GLY A 336 16.15 -6.75 -0.80
N SER A 337 16.63 -7.63 -1.69
CA SER A 337 15.91 -7.99 -2.93
C SER A 337 14.58 -8.69 -2.62
N ALA A 338 14.53 -9.54 -1.60
CA ALA A 338 13.31 -10.20 -1.15
C ALA A 338 12.26 -9.20 -0.65
N SER A 339 12.66 -8.22 0.16
CA SER A 339 11.76 -7.17 0.64
C SER A 339 11.20 -6.31 -0.50
N ALA A 340 12.04 -5.95 -1.48
CA ALA A 340 11.61 -5.22 -2.68
C ALA A 340 10.62 -6.04 -3.52
N LEU A 341 10.89 -7.33 -3.72
CA LEU A 341 10.02 -8.22 -4.47
C LEU A 341 8.67 -8.45 -3.77
N ILE A 342 8.66 -8.67 -2.45
CA ILE A 342 7.43 -8.78 -1.66
C ILE A 342 6.61 -7.50 -1.81
N GLY A 343 7.20 -6.33 -1.62
CA GLY A 343 6.51 -5.04 -1.76
C GLY A 343 5.97 -4.82 -3.17
N SER A 344 6.76 -5.14 -4.21
CA SER A 344 6.32 -5.05 -5.60
C SER A 344 5.12 -5.96 -5.90
N LEU A 345 5.14 -7.19 -5.43
CA LEU A 345 4.03 -8.14 -5.61
C LEU A 345 2.79 -7.73 -4.80
N GLN A 346 2.97 -7.20 -3.58
CA GLN A 346 1.86 -6.67 -2.78
C GLN A 346 1.14 -5.52 -3.49
N TYR A 347 1.87 -4.49 -3.92
CA TYR A 347 1.27 -3.37 -4.65
C TYR A 347 0.79 -3.77 -6.04
N GLY A 348 1.57 -4.57 -6.76
CA GLY A 348 1.20 -5.10 -8.07
C GLY A 348 -0.05 -5.99 -8.06
N SER A 349 -0.36 -6.62 -6.92
CA SER A 349 -1.57 -7.44 -6.75
C SER A 349 -2.86 -6.64 -6.96
N GLY A 350 -2.85 -5.35 -6.62
CA GLY A 350 -4.01 -4.48 -6.83
C GLY A 350 -4.34 -4.22 -8.30
N ILE A 351 -3.40 -4.46 -9.21
CA ILE A 351 -3.67 -4.43 -10.66
C ILE A 351 -4.70 -5.50 -11.01
N ILE A 352 -4.57 -6.70 -10.43
CA ILE A 352 -5.51 -7.81 -10.68
C ILE A 352 -6.90 -7.42 -10.22
N SER A 353 -7.04 -6.90 -9.00
CA SER A 353 -8.34 -6.53 -8.44
C SER A 353 -9.00 -5.37 -9.18
N SER A 354 -8.25 -4.33 -9.53
CA SER A 354 -8.81 -3.19 -10.25
C SER A 354 -9.22 -3.54 -11.68
N LEU A 355 -8.47 -4.38 -12.39
CA LEU A 355 -8.86 -4.88 -13.71
C LEU A 355 -10.10 -5.79 -13.63
N LEU A 356 -10.20 -6.66 -12.63
CA LEU A 356 -11.39 -7.50 -12.43
C LEU A 356 -12.62 -6.65 -12.08
N LEU A 357 -12.47 -5.63 -11.24
CA LEU A 357 -13.56 -4.70 -10.92
C LEU A 357 -14.03 -3.94 -12.16
N ALA A 358 -13.12 -3.47 -13.00
CA ALA A 358 -13.49 -2.78 -14.24
C ALA A 358 -14.18 -3.73 -15.24
N ALA A 359 -13.64 -4.95 -15.41
CA ALA A 359 -14.15 -5.92 -16.38
C ALA A 359 -15.51 -6.52 -16.01
N PHE A 360 -15.80 -6.71 -14.72
CA PHE A 360 -17.01 -7.37 -14.20
C PHE A 360 -17.97 -6.41 -13.49
N ARG A 361 -17.88 -5.12 -13.77
CA ARG A 361 -18.74 -4.12 -13.16
C ARG A 361 -20.22 -4.41 -13.43
N ASP A 362 -20.99 -4.61 -12.36
CA ASP A 362 -22.42 -4.86 -12.41
C ASP A 362 -23.27 -3.79 -11.70
N GLY A 363 -22.63 -2.74 -11.17
CA GLY A 363 -23.29 -1.68 -10.42
C GLY A 363 -23.72 -2.09 -9.00
N THR A 364 -23.35 -3.28 -8.54
CA THR A 364 -23.69 -3.81 -7.21
C THR A 364 -22.43 -4.11 -6.38
N PRO A 365 -22.55 -4.31 -5.07
CA PRO A 365 -21.44 -4.75 -4.25
C PRO A 365 -20.91 -6.16 -4.57
N TRP A 366 -21.62 -6.91 -5.42
CA TRP A 366 -21.31 -8.30 -5.70
C TRP A 366 -19.93 -8.50 -6.30
N THR A 367 -19.54 -7.67 -7.29
CA THR A 367 -18.22 -7.81 -7.92
C THR A 367 -17.09 -7.66 -6.92
N MET A 368 -17.12 -6.65 -6.06
CA MET A 368 -16.15 -6.47 -4.99
C MET A 368 -16.13 -7.67 -4.02
N ALA A 369 -17.32 -8.15 -3.62
CA ALA A 369 -17.46 -9.20 -2.63
C ALA A 369 -16.89 -10.56 -3.09
N TRP A 370 -17.20 -10.99 -4.34
CA TRP A 370 -16.69 -12.28 -4.82
C TRP A 370 -15.19 -12.24 -5.12
N ILE A 371 -14.65 -11.10 -5.58
CA ILE A 371 -13.19 -10.95 -5.76
C ILE A 371 -12.50 -11.07 -4.40
N MET A 372 -13.00 -10.37 -3.38
CA MET A 372 -12.47 -10.46 -2.01
C MET A 372 -12.50 -11.91 -1.50
N ALA A 373 -13.63 -12.60 -1.65
CA ALA A 373 -13.78 -13.98 -1.20
C ALA A 373 -12.82 -14.94 -1.92
N LEU A 374 -12.75 -14.85 -3.24
CA LEU A 374 -11.93 -15.73 -4.07
C LEU A 374 -10.44 -15.65 -3.68
N PHE A 375 -9.91 -14.45 -3.61
CA PHE A 375 -8.48 -14.25 -3.32
C PHE A 375 -8.14 -14.41 -1.84
N ALA A 376 -9.09 -14.17 -0.92
CA ALA A 376 -8.91 -14.51 0.49
C ALA A 376 -8.82 -16.05 0.68
N VAL A 377 -9.63 -16.82 -0.03
CA VAL A 377 -9.55 -18.28 -0.04
C VAL A 377 -8.23 -18.75 -0.68
N ALA A 378 -7.78 -18.12 -1.77
CA ALA A 378 -6.50 -18.42 -2.39
C ALA A 378 -5.33 -18.14 -1.42
N SER A 379 -5.38 -17.03 -0.68
CA SER A 379 -4.40 -16.71 0.37
C SER A 379 -4.38 -17.80 1.45
N ALA A 380 -5.54 -18.22 1.95
CA ALA A 380 -5.65 -19.30 2.92
C ALA A 380 -5.09 -20.62 2.38
N ALA A 381 -5.42 -20.98 1.14
CA ALA A 381 -4.88 -22.18 0.49
C ALA A 381 -3.35 -22.18 0.40
N MET A 382 -2.73 -21.03 0.12
CA MET A 382 -1.27 -20.91 0.14
C MET A 382 -0.69 -21.13 1.53
N ALA A 383 -1.28 -20.52 2.57
CA ALA A 383 -0.81 -20.66 3.95
C ALA A 383 -0.93 -22.12 4.46
N TRP A 384 -2.01 -22.81 4.12
CA TRP A 384 -2.18 -24.22 4.53
C TRP A 384 -1.24 -25.19 3.83
N ARG A 385 -0.72 -24.84 2.67
CA ARG A 385 0.36 -25.60 1.99
C ARG A 385 1.75 -25.37 2.62
N ILE A 386 1.90 -24.41 3.53
CA ILE A 386 3.10 -24.17 4.31
C ILE A 386 3.08 -25.21 5.44
N GLY A 387 3.98 -26.18 5.46
CA GLY A 387 4.07 -27.22 6.51
C GLY A 387 3.54 -28.59 6.13
N SER A 388 3.05 -28.82 4.92
CA SER A 388 2.68 -30.16 4.46
C SER A 388 3.88 -31.01 3.96
N GLN A 389 5.11 -30.51 4.16
CA GLN A 389 6.36 -31.18 3.69
C GLN A 389 7.49 -31.11 4.75
N GLN A 390 7.16 -31.12 6.06
CA GLN A 390 8.10 -31.48 7.12
C GLN A 390 7.90 -32.92 7.54
#